data_320bae81104d01792c5ce51dacf2a92d
#
_entry.id   320bae81104d01792c5ce51dacf2a92d
#
_cell.length_a   1.000
_cell.length_b   1.000
_cell.length_c   1.000
_cell.angle_alpha   90.00
_cell.angle_beta   90.00
_cell.angle_gamma   90.00
#
_symmetry.space_group_name_H-M   'P 1'
#
loop_
_entity.id
_entity.type
_entity.pdbx_description
1 polymer ?
#
loop_
_entity_poly.entity_id
_entity_poly.type
_entity_poly.pdbx_seq_one_letter_code
_entity_poly.pdbx_strand_id
1 'polypeptide(L)'
;LLVLLDLIPIGKRYLNNDHFVTPKDFTAQYELRPVDEMIMQDPDLDYRVLDLSVNTFNSAIPSYHHKTIGGYSPVKLQRYQDLIERYITPEIRSIYDVVGKSETIQEVSANLPELKVISMLNGKYIVLGGDYSPVINPHAMGNAWFVEDFVSASNPDEEMALLASA
;
A
#
# COMPACT_ATOMS: atom_id res chain seq x y z
N LEU A 1 -13.61 25.73 39.73
CA LEU A 1 -13.06 26.91 39.04
C LEU A 1 -11.54 26.76 38.85
N LEU A 2 -10.75 26.48 39.91
CA LEU A 2 -9.29 26.40 39.88
C LEU A 2 -8.80 25.30 38.87
N VAL A 3 -9.47 24.15 38.84
CA VAL A 3 -9.14 23.05 37.89
C VAL A 3 -9.30 23.50 36.42
N LEU A 4 -10.34 24.30 36.13
CA LEU A 4 -10.53 24.81 34.77
C LEU A 4 -9.46 25.84 34.39
N LEU A 5 -9.06 26.70 35.34
CA LEU A 5 -7.99 27.67 35.11
C LEU A 5 -6.63 27.00 34.84
N ASP A 6 -6.39 25.87 35.45
CA ASP A 6 -5.18 25.09 35.25
C ASP A 6 -5.22 24.26 33.93
N LEU A 7 -6.32 23.58 33.65
CA LEU A 7 -6.42 22.67 32.52
C LEU A 7 -6.68 23.34 31.17
N ILE A 8 -7.38 24.48 31.12
CA ILE A 8 -7.69 25.19 29.87
C ILE A 8 -6.42 25.60 29.11
N PRO A 9 -5.42 26.24 29.75
CA PRO A 9 -4.18 26.60 29.04
C PRO A 9 -3.40 25.38 28.54
N ILE A 10 -3.43 24.30 29.32
CA ILE A 10 -2.78 23.02 28.90
C ILE A 10 -3.54 22.44 27.73
N GLY A 11 -4.86 22.31 27.79
CA GLY A 11 -5.69 21.78 26.72
C GLY A 11 -5.51 22.57 25.41
N LYS A 12 -5.40 23.89 25.46
CA LYS A 12 -5.17 24.75 24.29
C LYS A 12 -3.83 24.49 23.57
N ARG A 13 -2.82 23.89 24.22
CA ARG A 13 -1.57 23.52 23.57
C ARG A 13 -1.76 22.33 22.64
N TYR A 14 -2.70 21.44 22.95
CA TYR A 14 -2.95 20.21 22.19
C TYR A 14 -4.11 20.33 21.22
N LEU A 15 -5.08 21.20 21.54
CA LEU A 15 -6.24 21.45 20.69
C LEU A 15 -6.63 22.92 20.77
N ASN A 16 -6.42 23.63 19.69
CA ASN A 16 -6.81 25.05 19.53
C ASN A 16 -7.37 25.26 18.12
N ASN A 17 -7.80 26.48 17.81
CA ASN A 17 -8.42 26.77 16.52
C ASN A 17 -7.51 26.55 15.31
N ASP A 18 -6.19 26.60 15.48
CA ASP A 18 -5.22 26.40 14.41
C ASP A 18 -5.14 24.94 13.96
N HIS A 19 -5.66 24.02 14.78
CA HIS A 19 -5.74 22.59 14.45
C HIS A 19 -7.01 22.20 13.70
N PHE A 20 -7.96 23.10 13.53
CA PHE A 20 -9.16 22.84 12.74
C PHE A 20 -8.95 23.29 11.29
N VAL A 21 -9.30 22.42 10.37
CA VAL A 21 -9.34 22.70 8.94
C VAL A 21 -10.79 22.90 8.50
N THR A 22 -11.00 23.53 7.35
CA THR A 22 -12.35 23.64 6.80
C THR A 22 -12.87 22.27 6.39
N PRO A 23 -14.20 22.03 6.40
CA PRO A 23 -14.76 20.78 5.88
C PRO A 23 -14.31 20.47 4.46
N LYS A 24 -14.13 21.51 3.63
CA LYS A 24 -13.64 21.37 2.26
C LYS A 24 -12.20 20.84 2.23
N ASP A 25 -11.31 21.43 3.02
CA ASP A 25 -9.90 21.01 3.07
C ASP A 25 -9.76 19.61 3.69
N PHE A 26 -10.66 19.26 4.61
CA PHE A 26 -10.72 17.90 5.17
C PHE A 26 -11.14 16.88 4.13
N THR A 27 -12.18 17.16 3.34
CA THR A 27 -12.68 16.21 2.33
C THR A 27 -11.75 16.12 1.11
N ALA A 28 -11.06 17.21 0.75
CA ALA A 28 -10.16 17.24 -0.40
C ALA A 28 -9.05 16.17 -0.34
N GLN A 29 -8.60 15.80 0.85
CA GLN A 29 -7.58 14.75 1.00
C GLN A 29 -8.09 13.33 0.70
N TYR A 30 -9.42 13.16 0.58
CA TYR A 30 -10.08 11.88 0.28
C TYR A 30 -10.78 11.91 -1.08
N GLU A 31 -10.59 12.95 -1.87
CA GLU A 31 -11.13 13.00 -3.23
C GLU A 31 -10.47 11.93 -4.11
N LEU A 32 -11.28 11.40 -5.03
CA LEU A 32 -10.81 10.44 -6.02
C LEU A 32 -9.79 11.10 -6.95
N ARG A 33 -8.66 10.46 -7.11
CA ARG A 33 -7.64 10.87 -8.08
C ARG A 33 -7.96 10.24 -9.45
N PRO A 34 -7.47 10.79 -10.57
CA PRO A 34 -7.66 10.19 -11.88
C PRO A 34 -7.24 8.71 -11.95
N VAL A 35 -6.16 8.34 -11.29
CA VAL A 35 -5.71 6.94 -11.21
C VAL A 35 -6.72 6.03 -10.50
N ASP A 36 -7.36 6.53 -9.44
CA ASP A 36 -8.35 5.76 -8.68
C ASP A 36 -9.60 5.52 -9.53
N GLU A 37 -10.05 6.53 -10.30
CA GLU A 37 -11.15 6.40 -11.24
C GLU A 37 -10.86 5.37 -12.35
N MET A 38 -9.63 5.34 -12.87
CA MET A 38 -9.21 4.35 -13.86
C MET A 38 -9.26 2.92 -13.29
N ILE A 39 -8.74 2.73 -12.07
CA ILE A 39 -8.73 1.43 -11.40
C ILE A 39 -10.15 0.94 -11.11
N MET A 40 -11.07 1.84 -10.72
CA MET A 40 -12.46 1.51 -10.43
C MET A 40 -13.27 1.10 -11.65
N GLN A 41 -12.76 1.32 -12.88
CA GLN A 41 -13.40 0.81 -14.09
C GLN A 41 -13.23 -0.71 -14.28
N ASP A 42 -12.31 -1.34 -13.53
CA ASP A 42 -12.15 -2.78 -13.55
C ASP A 42 -13.39 -3.45 -12.91
N PRO A 43 -14.11 -4.31 -13.63
CA PRO A 43 -15.25 -5.03 -13.09
C PRO A 43 -14.88 -6.08 -12.04
N ASP A 44 -13.61 -6.47 -11.96
CA ASP A 44 -13.10 -7.36 -10.92
C ASP A 44 -13.08 -6.62 -9.58
N LEU A 45 -13.69 -7.19 -8.56
CA LEU A 45 -13.76 -6.60 -7.20
C LEU A 45 -12.67 -7.14 -6.27
N ASP A 46 -11.90 -8.09 -6.73
CA ASP A 46 -11.03 -8.88 -5.88
C ASP A 46 -9.53 -8.73 -6.20
N TYR A 47 -9.10 -7.52 -6.51
CA TYR A 47 -7.69 -7.15 -6.61
C TYR A 47 -7.25 -6.30 -5.42
N ARG A 48 -5.93 -6.14 -5.26
CA ARG A 48 -5.32 -5.17 -4.37
C ARG A 48 -4.46 -4.16 -5.13
N VAL A 49 -4.36 -2.98 -4.53
CA VAL A 49 -3.56 -1.87 -5.05
C VAL A 49 -2.32 -1.68 -4.19
N LEU A 50 -1.17 -1.55 -4.81
CA LEU A 50 0.07 -1.09 -4.19
C LEU A 50 0.27 0.38 -4.54
N ASP A 51 -0.01 1.28 -3.61
CA ASP A 51 0.14 2.71 -3.83
C ASP A 51 1.52 3.18 -3.34
N LEU A 52 2.37 3.55 -4.30
CA LEU A 52 3.72 4.08 -4.09
C LEU A 52 3.77 5.61 -4.19
N SER A 53 2.65 6.27 -4.49
CA SER A 53 2.55 7.74 -4.53
C SER A 53 2.44 8.37 -3.15
N VAL A 54 2.17 7.55 -2.13
CA VAL A 54 2.07 7.93 -0.73
C VAL A 54 3.04 7.11 0.12
N ASN A 55 3.12 7.38 1.42
CA ASN A 55 3.83 6.47 2.31
C ASN A 55 3.04 5.16 2.46
N THR A 56 3.40 4.15 1.67
CA THR A 56 2.66 2.91 1.46
C THR A 56 2.19 2.24 2.75
N PHE A 57 3.03 2.18 3.78
CA PHE A 57 2.73 1.47 5.03
C PHE A 57 2.34 2.38 6.21
N ASN A 58 2.27 3.70 5.99
CA ASN A 58 1.91 4.69 7.00
C ASN A 58 0.78 5.64 6.56
N SER A 59 0.18 5.43 5.39
CA SER A 59 -0.97 6.20 4.93
C SER A 59 -2.19 5.29 4.80
N ALA A 60 -3.33 5.73 5.35
CA ALA A 60 -4.62 5.04 5.20
C ALA A 60 -5.43 5.58 4.01
N ILE A 61 -4.97 6.66 3.34
CA ILE A 61 -5.74 7.34 2.28
C ILE A 61 -6.14 6.38 1.15
N PRO A 62 -5.24 5.55 0.58
CA PRO A 62 -5.64 4.65 -0.51
C PRO A 62 -6.73 3.64 -0.13
N SER A 63 -6.84 3.28 1.15
CA SER A 63 -7.84 2.30 1.63
C SER A 63 -9.26 2.85 1.71
N TYR A 64 -9.47 4.16 1.48
CA TYR A 64 -10.81 4.72 1.29
C TYR A 64 -11.43 4.30 -0.04
N HIS A 65 -10.61 3.99 -1.04
CA HIS A 65 -11.05 3.70 -2.40
C HIS A 65 -10.77 2.27 -2.84
N HIS A 66 -9.70 1.65 -2.31
CA HIS A 66 -9.21 0.35 -2.77
C HIS A 66 -8.88 -0.60 -1.63
N LYS A 67 -8.91 -1.90 -1.91
CA LYS A 67 -8.23 -2.90 -1.10
C LYS A 67 -6.71 -2.71 -1.33
N THR A 68 -5.94 -2.40 -0.30
CA THR A 68 -4.52 -2.08 -0.44
C THR A 68 -3.60 -3.15 0.15
N ILE A 69 -2.39 -3.26 -0.39
CA ILE A 69 -1.30 -4.03 0.23
C ILE A 69 -0.71 -3.23 1.40
N GLY A 70 -0.72 -1.89 1.29
CA GLY A 70 -0.24 -0.98 2.32
C GLY A 70 -1.28 -0.64 3.38
N GLY A 71 -1.07 0.53 3.98
CA GLY A 71 -1.97 1.11 4.97
C GLY A 71 -1.34 1.28 6.34
N TYR A 72 -1.90 2.21 7.12
CA TYR A 72 -1.50 2.42 8.51
C TYR A 72 -2.32 1.51 9.43
N SER A 73 -1.64 0.76 10.28
CA SER A 73 -2.27 0.06 11.40
C SER A 73 -1.36 0.14 12.63
N PRO A 74 -1.85 0.64 13.78
CA PRO A 74 -1.09 0.65 15.02
C PRO A 74 -0.91 -0.78 15.60
N VAL A 75 -1.71 -1.75 15.13
CA VAL A 75 -1.70 -3.15 15.58
C VAL A 75 -1.37 -4.06 14.39
N LYS A 76 -0.27 -3.75 13.69
CA LYS A 76 0.20 -4.57 12.57
C LYS A 76 0.72 -5.90 13.10
N LEU A 77 0.32 -7.00 12.47
CA LEU A 77 0.85 -8.33 12.81
C LEU A 77 2.35 -8.38 12.53
N GLN A 78 3.14 -8.92 13.47
CA GLN A 78 4.59 -9.04 13.31
C GLN A 78 4.94 -9.85 12.05
N ARG A 79 4.25 -10.94 11.77
CA ARG A 79 4.45 -11.75 10.55
C ARG A 79 4.28 -10.91 9.27
N TYR A 80 3.33 -9.97 9.25
CA TYR A 80 3.16 -9.09 8.10
C TYR A 80 4.28 -8.03 8.03
N GLN A 81 4.76 -7.54 9.16
CA GLN A 81 5.91 -6.63 9.20
C GLN A 81 7.18 -7.34 8.66
N ASP A 82 7.41 -8.58 9.06
CA ASP A 82 8.53 -9.38 8.56
C ASP A 82 8.44 -9.61 7.04
N LEU A 83 7.23 -9.85 6.53
CA LEU A 83 6.98 -9.97 5.09
C LEU A 83 7.28 -8.65 4.35
N ILE A 84 6.87 -7.51 4.91
CA ILE A 84 7.17 -6.18 4.36
C ILE A 84 8.68 -5.96 4.28
N GLU A 85 9.41 -6.24 5.35
CA GLU A 85 10.84 -5.94 5.45
C GLU A 85 11.68 -6.87 4.57
N ARG A 86 11.37 -8.19 4.60
CA ARG A 86 12.17 -9.20 3.91
C ARG A 86 11.88 -9.31 2.42
N TYR A 87 10.64 -9.03 1.99
CA TYR A 87 10.19 -9.31 0.60
C TYR A 87 9.55 -8.12 -0.09
N ILE A 88 8.50 -7.51 0.49
CA ILE A 88 7.77 -6.46 -0.23
C ILE A 88 8.65 -5.22 -0.44
N THR A 89 9.44 -4.82 0.55
CA THR A 89 10.35 -3.67 0.41
C THR A 89 11.43 -3.88 -0.66
N PRO A 90 12.10 -5.03 -0.77
CA PRO A 90 12.97 -5.35 -1.91
C PRO A 90 12.25 -5.31 -3.26
N GLU A 91 11.04 -5.86 -3.35
CA GLU A 91 10.25 -5.79 -4.59
C GLU A 91 9.89 -4.35 -4.96
N ILE A 92 9.48 -3.52 -3.99
CA ILE A 92 9.25 -2.09 -4.22
C ILE A 92 10.52 -1.38 -4.72
N ARG A 93 11.68 -1.70 -4.17
CA ARG A 93 12.95 -1.13 -4.64
C ARG A 93 13.22 -1.50 -6.10
N SER A 94 12.98 -2.75 -6.49
CA SER A 94 13.13 -3.16 -7.89
C SER A 94 12.17 -2.43 -8.85
N ILE A 95 10.95 -2.10 -8.40
CA ILE A 95 10.05 -1.23 -9.16
C ILE A 95 10.67 0.17 -9.34
N TYR A 96 11.19 0.78 -8.26
CA TYR A 96 11.84 2.10 -8.37
C TYR A 96 13.08 2.09 -9.26
N ASP A 97 13.83 0.99 -9.29
CA ASP A 97 14.99 0.84 -10.18
C ASP A 97 14.57 0.84 -11.66
N VAL A 98 13.41 0.28 -11.98
CA VAL A 98 12.83 0.34 -13.33
C VAL A 98 12.30 1.75 -13.61
N VAL A 99 11.54 2.34 -12.69
CA VAL A 99 11.03 3.71 -12.83
C VAL A 99 12.17 4.70 -13.09
N GLY A 100 13.28 4.58 -12.37
CA GLY A 100 14.45 5.46 -12.54
C GLY A 100 15.17 5.32 -13.90
N LYS A 101 14.90 4.26 -14.65
CA LYS A 101 15.50 3.98 -15.97
C LYS A 101 14.52 4.17 -17.13
N SER A 102 13.24 4.39 -16.83
CA SER A 102 12.17 4.51 -17.82
C SER A 102 11.73 5.98 -17.97
N GLU A 103 11.43 6.38 -19.18
CA GLU A 103 10.92 7.73 -19.46
C GLU A 103 9.38 7.78 -19.46
N THR A 104 8.73 6.63 -19.62
CA THR A 104 7.27 6.53 -19.74
C THR A 104 6.69 5.40 -18.88
N ILE A 105 5.41 5.54 -18.53
CA ILE A 105 4.66 4.48 -17.79
C ILE A 105 4.59 3.17 -18.59
N GLN A 106 4.52 3.27 -19.91
CA GLN A 106 4.51 2.12 -20.82
C GLN A 106 5.83 1.33 -20.73
N GLU A 107 6.96 2.03 -20.66
CA GLU A 107 8.25 1.39 -20.45
C GLU A 107 8.37 0.73 -19.07
N VAL A 108 7.84 1.39 -18.01
CA VAL A 108 7.77 0.77 -16.69
C VAL A 108 6.95 -0.51 -16.72
N SER A 109 5.78 -0.48 -17.37
CA SER A 109 4.90 -1.66 -17.51
C SER A 109 5.57 -2.79 -18.28
N ALA A 110 6.30 -2.47 -19.36
CA ALA A 110 6.98 -3.46 -20.19
C ALA A 110 8.20 -4.10 -19.51
N ASN A 111 8.84 -3.38 -18.59
CA ASN A 111 10.04 -3.81 -17.88
C ASN A 111 9.78 -4.12 -16.40
N LEU A 112 8.51 -4.29 -16.01
CA LEU A 112 8.16 -4.59 -14.62
C LEU A 112 8.88 -5.87 -14.18
N PRO A 113 9.60 -5.86 -13.05
CA PRO A 113 10.28 -7.04 -12.55
C PRO A 113 9.27 -8.08 -12.05
N GLU A 114 9.72 -9.30 -11.89
CA GLU A 114 8.91 -10.32 -11.21
C GLU A 114 8.71 -9.92 -9.75
N LEU A 115 7.44 -9.79 -9.35
CA LEU A 115 7.01 -9.36 -8.01
C LEU A 115 6.30 -10.53 -7.34
N LYS A 116 7.06 -11.51 -6.87
CA LYS A 116 6.52 -12.77 -6.33
C LYS A 116 5.52 -12.54 -5.19
N VAL A 117 5.93 -11.86 -4.14
CA VAL A 117 5.11 -11.67 -2.94
C VAL A 117 3.96 -10.69 -3.20
N ILE A 118 4.19 -9.62 -3.93
CA ILE A 118 3.12 -8.71 -4.34
C ILE A 118 2.09 -9.43 -5.21
N SER A 119 2.52 -10.34 -6.11
CA SER A 119 1.62 -11.16 -6.94
C SER A 119 0.80 -12.15 -6.11
N MET A 120 1.43 -12.83 -5.13
CA MET A 120 0.74 -13.73 -4.19
C MET A 120 -0.28 -12.98 -3.32
N LEU A 121 -0.03 -11.71 -3.00
CA LEU A 121 -0.97 -10.84 -2.30
C LEU A 121 -2.06 -10.28 -3.22
N ASN A 122 -2.14 -10.72 -4.47
CA ASN A 122 -3.06 -10.23 -5.49
C ASN A 122 -2.89 -8.72 -5.80
N GLY A 123 -1.64 -8.24 -5.77
CA GLY A 123 -1.29 -6.86 -6.13
C GLY A 123 -1.36 -6.67 -7.63
N LYS A 124 -2.55 -6.31 -8.14
CA LYS A 124 -2.83 -6.16 -9.57
C LYS A 124 -2.42 -4.78 -10.09
N TYR A 125 -2.64 -3.75 -9.31
CA TYR A 125 -2.35 -2.37 -9.69
C TYR A 125 -1.26 -1.76 -8.83
N ILE A 126 -0.31 -1.07 -9.49
CA ILE A 126 0.76 -0.32 -8.86
C ILE A 126 0.57 1.15 -9.25
N VAL A 127 0.39 2.02 -8.25
CA VAL A 127 0.18 3.46 -8.42
C VAL A 127 1.49 4.18 -8.16
N LEU A 128 2.04 4.85 -9.17
CA LEU A 128 3.27 5.64 -9.09
C LEU A 128 2.99 7.14 -8.90
N GLY A 129 1.78 7.59 -9.22
CA GLY A 129 1.33 8.98 -9.06
C GLY A 129 -0.17 9.09 -9.31
N GLY A 130 -0.80 10.12 -8.73
CA GLY A 130 -2.26 10.30 -8.80
C GLY A 130 -2.81 10.60 -10.19
N ASP A 131 -1.99 11.22 -11.04
CA ASP A 131 -2.37 11.68 -12.38
C ASP A 131 -1.91 10.73 -13.51
N TYR A 132 -1.14 9.70 -13.17
CA TYR A 132 -0.64 8.73 -14.14
C TYR A 132 -1.55 7.49 -14.22
N SER A 133 -1.52 6.83 -15.37
CA SER A 133 -2.17 5.51 -15.48
C SER A 133 -1.53 4.52 -14.51
N PRO A 134 -2.31 3.63 -13.87
CA PRO A 134 -1.75 2.60 -13.01
C PRO A 134 -0.91 1.61 -13.84
N VAL A 135 0.19 1.14 -13.27
CA VAL A 135 0.94 0.02 -13.83
C VAL A 135 0.22 -1.28 -13.45
N ILE A 136 -0.03 -2.12 -14.43
CA ILE A 136 -0.70 -3.41 -14.22
C ILE A 136 0.36 -4.48 -14.00
N ASN A 137 0.24 -5.23 -12.91
CA ASN A 137 1.00 -6.45 -12.68
C ASN A 137 0.29 -7.63 -13.35
N PRO A 138 0.83 -8.17 -14.46
CA PRO A 138 0.18 -9.27 -15.18
C PRO A 138 0.26 -10.61 -14.45
N HIS A 139 1.07 -10.71 -13.40
CA HIS A 139 1.31 -11.91 -12.61
C HIS A 139 0.52 -11.96 -11.31
N ALA A 140 -0.40 -11.02 -11.07
CA ALA A 140 -1.28 -11.07 -9.90
C ALA A 140 -2.06 -12.39 -9.87
N MET A 141 -1.96 -13.13 -8.77
CA MET A 141 -2.42 -14.53 -8.69
C MET A 141 -3.91 -14.69 -8.38
N GLY A 142 -4.62 -13.57 -8.19
CA GLY A 142 -6.03 -13.61 -7.79
C GLY A 142 -6.22 -13.97 -6.31
N ASN A 143 -7.44 -14.33 -5.96
CA ASN A 143 -7.80 -14.67 -4.57
C ASN A 143 -7.51 -16.11 -4.19
N ALA A 144 -7.32 -16.99 -5.16
CA ALA A 144 -7.02 -18.40 -4.96
C ALA A 144 -6.31 -18.96 -6.19
N TRP A 145 -5.37 -19.85 -5.96
CA TRP A 145 -4.68 -20.60 -7.01
C TRP A 145 -4.40 -22.03 -6.55
N PHE A 146 -4.23 -22.92 -7.50
CA PHE A 146 -3.84 -24.30 -7.23
C PHE A 146 -2.33 -24.37 -7.04
N VAL A 147 -1.88 -25.17 -6.09
CA VAL A 147 -0.48 -25.52 -5.90
C VAL A 147 -0.24 -26.96 -6.31
N GLU A 148 0.91 -27.24 -6.92
CA GLU A 148 1.31 -28.60 -7.34
C GLU A 148 1.98 -29.34 -6.18
N ASP A 149 2.76 -28.60 -5.37
CA ASP A 149 3.49 -29.14 -4.23
C ASP A 149 3.41 -28.22 -3.01
N PHE A 150 3.74 -28.76 -1.84
CA PHE A 150 3.90 -27.99 -0.62
C PHE A 150 5.12 -28.44 0.17
N VAL A 151 5.73 -27.51 0.87
CA VAL A 151 6.86 -27.76 1.77
C VAL A 151 6.44 -27.43 3.19
N SER A 152 6.72 -28.35 4.11
CA SER A 152 6.44 -28.12 5.55
C SER A 152 7.59 -27.36 6.18
N ALA A 153 7.27 -26.29 6.89
CA ALA A 153 8.20 -25.53 7.72
C ALA A 153 8.06 -25.92 9.18
N SER A 154 9.15 -26.00 9.92
CA SER A 154 9.17 -26.37 11.34
C SER A 154 8.91 -25.19 12.27
N ASN A 155 9.11 -23.97 11.77
CA ASN A 155 8.96 -22.73 12.51
C ASN A 155 8.73 -21.54 11.55
N PRO A 156 8.25 -20.37 12.07
CA PRO A 156 7.98 -19.19 11.24
C PRO A 156 9.18 -18.63 10.49
N ASP A 157 10.39 -18.74 11.02
CA ASP A 157 11.59 -18.27 10.34
C ASP A 157 11.94 -19.11 9.12
N GLU A 158 11.76 -20.43 9.21
CA GLU A 158 11.90 -21.35 8.09
C GLU A 158 10.81 -21.11 7.04
N GLU A 159 9.55 -20.91 7.47
CA GLU A 159 8.44 -20.53 6.57
C GLU A 159 8.80 -19.27 5.77
N MET A 160 9.30 -18.24 6.43
CA MET A 160 9.72 -17.00 5.79
C MET A 160 10.92 -17.21 4.85
N ALA A 161 11.86 -18.09 5.18
CA ALA A 161 13.00 -18.38 4.32
C ALA A 161 12.59 -19.13 3.04
N LEU A 162 11.62 -20.04 3.13
CA LEU A 162 11.12 -20.81 2.00
C LEU A 162 10.40 -19.95 0.95
N LEU A 163 9.81 -18.82 1.33
CA LEU A 163 9.22 -17.87 0.38
C LEU A 163 10.22 -17.32 -0.64
N ALA A 164 11.51 -17.33 -0.34
CA ALA A 164 12.55 -16.91 -1.29
C ALA A 164 12.76 -17.92 -2.45
N SER A 165 12.40 -19.19 -2.22
CA SER A 165 12.58 -20.28 -3.18
C SER A 165 11.28 -20.71 -3.88
N ALA A 166 10.17 -20.12 -3.47
CA ALA A 166 8.84 -20.39 -4.02
C ALA A 166 8.63 -19.74 -5.39
#